data_a40fbd2e984f57ccb2098b167746e3ae
#
_entry.id   a40fbd2e984f57ccb2098b167746e3ae
#
_cell.length_a   1.000
_cell.length_b   1.000
_cell.length_c   1.000
_cell.angle_alpha   90.00
_cell.angle_beta   90.00
_cell.angle_gamma   90.00
#
_symmetry.space_group_name_H-M   'P 1'
#
loop_
_entity.id
_entity.type
_entity.pdbx_description
1 polymer ?
#
loop_
_entity_poly.entity_id
_entity_poly.type
_entity_poly.pdbx_seq_one_letter_code
_entity_poly.pdbx_strand_id
1 'polypeptide(L)'
;MCYGLCNLFMTKLVDVSDERGEKMSPTLTEGMKNLMIDIDGTICEDVPNEQPWRMETAKLYQGVVKTINGWYEEGHIITFFTSRLSEHSEMTEAWLDKHGFQYHAVLYNK
;
A
#
# COMPACT_ATOMS: atom_id res chain seq x y z
N MET A 1 0.79 -14.32 -14.45
CA MET A 1 0.76 -12.88 -14.37
C MET A 1 -0.66 -12.38 -14.23
N CYS A 2 -0.89 -11.47 -13.34
CA CYS A 2 -2.25 -11.03 -13.04
C CYS A 2 -2.53 -9.66 -13.64
N TYR A 3 -2.56 -9.61 -14.95
CA TYR A 3 -2.73 -8.34 -15.65
C TYR A 3 -4.03 -7.64 -15.31
N GLY A 4 -5.13 -8.42 -15.22
CA GLY A 4 -6.40 -7.83 -14.88
C GLY A 4 -6.40 -7.20 -13.50
N LEU A 5 -5.83 -7.92 -12.54
CA LEU A 5 -5.71 -7.41 -11.18
C LEU A 5 -4.82 -6.19 -11.15
N CYS A 6 -3.70 -6.21 -11.89
CA CYS A 6 -2.79 -5.09 -11.91
C CYS A 6 -3.45 -3.85 -12.47
N ASN A 7 -4.29 -3.99 -13.50
CA ASN A 7 -4.98 -2.84 -14.07
C ASN A 7 -5.93 -2.20 -13.05
N LEU A 8 -6.72 -3.03 -12.37
CA LEU A 8 -7.61 -2.52 -11.34
C LEU A 8 -6.82 -1.88 -10.20
N PHE A 9 -5.75 -2.51 -9.83
CA PHE A 9 -4.91 -2.06 -8.74
C PHE A 9 -4.26 -0.73 -9.07
N MET A 10 -3.77 -0.60 -10.30
CA MET A 10 -3.08 0.62 -10.73
C MET A 10 -3.97 1.85 -10.70
N THR A 11 -5.29 1.68 -10.83
CA THR A 11 -6.18 2.83 -10.76
C THR A 11 -6.17 3.47 -9.37
N LYS A 12 -5.68 2.73 -8.37
CA LYS A 12 -5.62 3.24 -7.01
C LYS A 12 -4.23 3.70 -6.60
N LEU A 13 -3.29 3.65 -7.51
CA LEU A 13 -1.93 4.08 -7.24
C LEU A 13 -1.77 5.57 -7.55
N VAL A 14 -1.02 6.23 -6.68
CA VAL A 14 -0.69 7.64 -6.85
C VAL A 14 0.82 7.77 -6.81
N ASP A 15 1.38 8.33 -7.86
CA ASP A 15 2.82 8.58 -7.92
C ASP A 15 3.07 10.00 -7.43
N VAL A 16 3.38 10.12 -6.15
CA VAL A 16 3.52 11.43 -5.53
C VAL A 16 4.84 12.11 -5.86
N SER A 17 5.79 11.37 -6.40
CA SER A 17 7.07 11.98 -6.74
C SER A 17 6.91 12.98 -7.87
N ASP A 18 5.96 12.77 -8.76
CA ASP A 18 5.73 13.69 -9.87
C ASP A 18 5.14 15.01 -9.40
N GLU A 19 4.37 14.97 -8.33
CA GLU A 19 3.68 16.17 -7.85
C GLU A 19 4.62 17.11 -7.14
N ARG A 20 5.66 16.59 -6.56
CA ARG A 20 6.54 17.40 -5.74
C ARG A 20 7.96 17.45 -6.26
N GLY A 21 8.26 16.63 -7.24
CA GLY A 21 9.54 16.64 -7.91
C GLY A 21 10.74 16.91 -7.03
N GLU A 22 11.10 18.16 -6.95
CA GLU A 22 12.31 18.56 -6.26
C GLU A 22 12.24 18.35 -4.76
N LYS A 23 11.05 18.16 -4.21
CA LYS A 23 10.87 17.99 -2.77
C LYS A 23 10.98 16.55 -2.32
N MET A 24 10.97 15.64 -3.26
CA MET A 24 10.95 14.23 -2.92
C MET A 24 12.32 13.77 -2.46
N SER A 25 12.33 12.58 -1.88
CA SER A 25 13.53 12.01 -1.32
C SER A 25 14.68 12.04 -2.30
N PRO A 26 15.83 12.59 -1.90
CA PRO A 26 17.00 12.57 -2.77
C PRO A 26 17.58 11.18 -2.96
N THR A 27 17.07 10.19 -2.22
CA THR A 27 17.56 8.83 -2.33
C THR A 27 16.90 8.06 -3.46
N LEU A 28 15.85 8.62 -4.09
CA LEU A 28 15.19 7.94 -5.19
C LEU A 28 16.09 7.94 -6.41
N THR A 29 16.28 6.75 -6.97
CA THR A 29 17.04 6.59 -8.20
C THR A 29 16.18 7.05 -9.37
N GLU A 30 16.84 7.54 -10.40
CA GLU A 30 16.13 7.97 -11.60
C GLU A 30 15.28 6.81 -12.12
N GLY A 31 14.02 7.11 -12.43
CA GLY A 31 13.09 6.09 -12.90
C GLY A 31 12.31 5.42 -11.80
N MET A 32 12.71 5.62 -10.55
CA MET A 32 12.00 5.04 -9.42
C MET A 32 10.92 5.98 -8.94
N LYS A 33 9.88 5.41 -8.34
CA LYS A 33 8.69 6.16 -7.97
C LYS A 33 8.40 6.00 -6.48
N ASN A 34 7.71 6.98 -5.93
CA ASN A 34 7.15 6.89 -4.59
C ASN A 34 5.67 6.55 -4.77
N LEU A 35 5.33 5.30 -4.57
CA LEU A 35 3.99 4.79 -4.86
C LEU A 35 3.15 4.81 -3.60
N MET A 36 1.98 5.42 -3.69
CA MET A 36 1.02 5.42 -2.59
C MET A 36 -0.10 4.45 -2.92
N ILE A 37 -0.32 3.49 -2.04
CA ILE A 37 -1.24 2.39 -2.28
C ILE A 37 -2.27 2.34 -1.16
N ASP A 38 -3.54 2.41 -1.55
CA ASP A 38 -4.64 2.29 -0.60
C ASP A 38 -4.70 0.87 -0.06
N ILE A 39 -5.22 0.70 1.16
CA ILE A 39 -5.33 -0.62 1.77
C ILE A 39 -6.72 -1.21 1.52
N ASP A 40 -7.73 -0.66 2.18
CA ASP A 40 -9.08 -1.24 2.11
C ASP A 40 -9.67 -1.09 0.73
N GLY A 41 -10.14 -2.19 0.18
CA GLY A 41 -10.72 -2.21 -1.15
C GLY A 41 -9.68 -2.23 -2.26
N THR A 42 -8.38 -2.25 -1.93
CA THR A 42 -7.31 -2.26 -2.92
C THR A 42 -6.43 -3.49 -2.78
N ILE A 43 -5.92 -3.76 -1.59
CA ILE A 43 -5.10 -4.95 -1.37
C ILE A 43 -5.86 -6.00 -0.57
N CYS A 44 -6.98 -5.63 0.03
CA CYS A 44 -7.81 -6.55 0.80
C CYS A 44 -9.25 -6.06 0.75
N GLU A 45 -10.16 -6.86 1.33
CA GLU A 45 -11.55 -6.46 1.42
C GLU A 45 -11.68 -5.17 2.21
N ASP A 46 -12.71 -4.41 1.87
CA ASP A 46 -12.95 -3.13 2.52
C ASP A 46 -13.50 -3.38 3.92
N VAL A 47 -12.81 -2.83 4.94
CA VAL A 47 -13.21 -2.98 6.33
C VAL A 47 -13.47 -1.59 6.90
N PRO A 48 -14.70 -1.29 7.32
CA PRO A 48 -15.01 0.03 7.88
C PRO A 48 -14.38 0.22 9.26
N ASN A 49 -14.09 1.46 9.59
CA ASN A 49 -13.50 1.78 10.89
C ASN A 49 -14.41 1.40 12.05
N GLU A 50 -15.70 1.28 11.80
CA GLU A 50 -16.68 0.88 12.84
C GLU A 50 -16.54 -0.59 13.22
N GLN A 51 -15.81 -1.37 12.43
CA GLN A 51 -15.64 -2.80 12.68
C GLN A 51 -14.16 -3.16 12.69
N PRO A 52 -13.39 -2.56 13.58
CA PRO A 52 -11.94 -2.75 13.57
C PRO A 52 -11.51 -4.20 13.79
N TRP A 53 -12.35 -4.98 14.47
CA TRP A 53 -12.03 -6.40 14.70
C TRP A 53 -11.90 -7.18 13.39
N ARG A 54 -12.48 -6.69 12.31
CA ARG A 54 -12.38 -7.36 11.00
C ARG A 54 -11.06 -7.07 10.30
N MET A 55 -10.33 -6.07 10.76
CA MET A 55 -9.06 -5.71 10.11
C MET A 55 -8.02 -6.80 10.27
N GLU A 56 -8.05 -7.48 11.41
CA GLU A 56 -7.08 -8.53 11.70
C GLU A 56 -7.24 -9.72 10.77
N THR A 57 -8.47 -10.00 10.36
CA THR A 57 -8.78 -11.14 9.52
C THR A 57 -9.23 -10.74 8.12
N ALA A 58 -8.96 -9.52 7.72
CA ALA A 58 -9.37 -9.03 6.41
C ALA A 58 -8.82 -9.92 5.31
N LYS A 59 -9.66 -10.19 4.33
CA LYS A 59 -9.33 -11.10 3.26
C LYS A 59 -8.42 -10.44 2.23
N LEU A 60 -7.26 -11.03 2.04
CA LEU A 60 -6.26 -10.55 1.10
C LEU A 60 -6.68 -10.81 -0.33
N TYR A 61 -6.51 -9.83 -1.21
CA TYR A 61 -6.76 -10.04 -2.62
C TYR A 61 -5.59 -10.80 -3.23
N GLN A 62 -5.91 -11.66 -4.19
CA GLN A 62 -4.91 -12.54 -4.78
C GLN A 62 -3.92 -11.75 -5.63
N GLY A 63 -2.64 -12.06 -5.47
CA GLY A 63 -1.60 -11.50 -6.31
C GLY A 63 -1.03 -10.16 -5.86
N VAL A 64 -1.67 -9.50 -4.89
CA VAL A 64 -1.21 -8.15 -4.51
C VAL A 64 0.13 -8.17 -3.81
N VAL A 65 0.38 -9.19 -2.97
CA VAL A 65 1.66 -9.26 -2.26
C VAL A 65 2.80 -9.37 -3.26
N LYS A 66 2.66 -10.26 -4.22
CA LYS A 66 3.69 -10.47 -5.23
C LYS A 66 3.93 -9.21 -6.05
N THR A 67 2.86 -8.53 -6.42
CA THR A 67 2.97 -7.33 -7.24
C THR A 67 3.68 -6.22 -6.47
N ILE A 68 3.26 -5.95 -5.24
CA ILE A 68 3.84 -4.88 -4.45
C ILE A 68 5.28 -5.18 -4.10
N ASN A 69 5.55 -6.43 -3.70
CA ASN A 69 6.93 -6.80 -3.37
C ASN A 69 7.83 -6.72 -4.58
N GLY A 70 7.29 -7.00 -5.77
CA GLY A 70 8.05 -6.82 -6.99
C GLY A 70 8.48 -5.37 -7.19
N TRP A 71 7.57 -4.44 -6.94
CA TRP A 71 7.89 -3.02 -7.04
C TRP A 71 8.91 -2.61 -5.99
N TYR A 72 8.78 -3.14 -4.79
CA TYR A 72 9.73 -2.87 -3.72
C TYR A 72 11.12 -3.35 -4.13
N GLU A 73 11.20 -4.56 -4.68
CA GLU A 73 12.48 -5.12 -5.10
C GLU A 73 13.12 -4.34 -6.25
N GLU A 74 12.29 -3.70 -7.07
CA GLU A 74 12.80 -2.87 -8.15
C GLU A 74 13.35 -1.54 -7.67
N GLY A 75 13.11 -1.19 -6.43
CA GLY A 75 13.64 0.03 -5.86
C GLY A 75 12.62 1.14 -5.66
N HIS A 76 11.36 0.88 -5.97
CA HIS A 76 10.32 1.88 -5.73
C HIS A 76 10.06 2.03 -4.23
N ILE A 77 9.66 3.23 -3.82
CA ILE A 77 9.26 3.48 -2.44
C ILE A 77 7.79 3.10 -2.32
N ILE A 78 7.47 2.25 -1.35
CA ILE A 78 6.11 1.78 -1.14
C ILE A 78 5.55 2.42 0.12
N THR A 79 4.49 3.20 -0.03
CA THR A 79 3.80 3.84 1.09
C THR A 79 2.33 3.45 1.04
N PHE A 80 1.84 2.80 2.09
CA PHE A 80 0.43 2.53 2.19
C PHE A 80 -0.27 3.77 2.74
N PHE A 81 -1.47 4.03 2.24
CA PHE A 81 -2.18 5.27 2.50
C PHE A 81 -3.63 4.88 2.76
N THR A 82 -4.08 5.03 3.99
CA THR A 82 -5.33 4.44 4.41
C THR A 82 -6.19 5.40 5.21
N SER A 83 -7.51 5.24 5.09
CA SER A 83 -8.44 5.98 5.92
C SER A 83 -8.62 5.36 7.30
N ARG A 84 -7.95 4.23 7.55
CA ARG A 84 -7.97 3.67 8.89
C ARG A 84 -7.39 4.69 9.87
N LEU A 85 -7.89 4.64 11.09
CA LEU A 85 -7.43 5.57 12.11
C LEU A 85 -6.08 5.12 12.66
N SER A 86 -5.27 6.09 13.08
CA SER A 86 -3.94 5.77 13.62
C SER A 86 -4.02 4.89 14.86
N GLU A 87 -5.15 4.92 15.57
CA GLU A 87 -5.32 4.05 16.73
C GLU A 87 -5.33 2.58 16.35
N HIS A 88 -5.50 2.27 15.06
CA HIS A 88 -5.48 0.89 14.56
C HIS A 88 -4.17 0.56 13.87
N SER A 89 -3.14 1.36 14.09
CA SER A 89 -1.88 1.18 13.36
C SER A 89 -1.20 -0.14 13.67
N GLU A 90 -1.18 -0.54 14.93
CA GLU A 90 -0.53 -1.80 15.31
C GLU A 90 -1.19 -2.99 14.62
N MET A 91 -2.52 -3.00 14.62
CA MET A 91 -3.27 -4.07 14.00
C MET A 91 -3.05 -4.10 12.49
N THR A 92 -3.05 -2.92 11.87
CA THR A 92 -2.87 -2.80 10.43
C THR A 92 -1.49 -3.27 10.01
N GLU A 93 -0.45 -2.82 10.72
CA GLU A 93 0.90 -3.18 10.36
C GLU A 93 1.19 -4.64 10.66
N ALA A 94 0.59 -5.18 11.73
CA ALA A 94 0.72 -6.61 12.00
C ALA A 94 0.12 -7.44 10.88
N TRP A 95 -1.00 -6.98 10.33
CA TRP A 95 -1.65 -7.66 9.21
C TRP A 95 -0.76 -7.62 7.97
N LEU A 96 -0.19 -6.44 7.68
CA LEU A 96 0.72 -6.30 6.53
C LEU A 96 1.94 -7.21 6.68
N ASP A 97 2.51 -7.23 7.87
CA ASP A 97 3.69 -8.06 8.13
C ASP A 97 3.36 -9.54 8.06
N LYS A 98 2.19 -9.91 8.58
CA LYS A 98 1.74 -11.29 8.56
C LYS A 98 1.64 -11.83 7.14
N HIS A 99 1.20 -10.98 6.21
CA HIS A 99 1.04 -11.39 4.83
C HIS A 99 2.29 -11.21 3.98
N GLY A 100 3.36 -10.69 4.57
CA GLY A 100 4.65 -10.62 3.90
C GLY A 100 4.84 -9.41 3.01
N PHE A 101 4.06 -8.36 3.21
CA PHE A 101 4.25 -7.13 2.42
C PHE A 101 5.55 -6.45 2.78
N GLN A 102 6.25 -5.98 1.75
CA GLN A 102 7.43 -5.13 1.92
C GLN A 102 7.02 -3.70 1.62
N TYR A 103 7.29 -2.79 2.56
CA TYR A 103 6.87 -1.41 2.42
C TYR A 103 7.75 -0.51 3.28
N HIS A 104 7.67 0.79 3.04
CA HIS A 104 8.50 1.77 3.74
C HIS A 104 7.73 2.53 4.81
N ALA A 105 6.45 2.79 4.57
CA ALA A 105 5.67 3.60 5.50
C ALA A 105 4.19 3.34 5.34
N VAL A 106 3.42 3.70 6.36
CA VAL A 106 1.96 3.67 6.32
C VAL A 106 1.46 5.01 6.83
N LEU A 107 0.60 5.66 6.04
CA LEU A 107 -0.03 6.92 6.42
C LEU A 107 -1.49 6.67 6.76
N TYR A 108 -1.90 7.14 7.91
CA TYR A 108 -3.25 6.91 8.45
C TYR A 108 -4.09 8.17 8.36
N ASN A 109 -5.36 8.04 8.68
CA ASN A 109 -6.30 9.17 8.79
C ASN A 109 -6.46 9.91 7.47
N LYS A 110 -6.51 9.15 6.40
CA LYS A 110 -6.67 9.72 5.06
C LYS A 110 -7.90 10.57 4.91
#